data_28f85c01927f13d2fac08723fe06718b
#
_entry.id   28f85c01927f13d2fac08723fe06718b
#
_cell.length_a   1.000
_cell.length_b   1.000
_cell.length_c   1.000
_cell.angle_alpha   90.00
_cell.angle_beta   90.00
_cell.angle_gamma   90.00
#
_symmetry.space_group_name_H-M   'P 1'
#
loop_
_entity.id
_entity.type
_entity.pdbx_description
1 polymer ?
#
loop_
_entity_poly.entity_id
_entity_poly.type
_entity_poly.pdbx_seq_one_letter_code
_entity_poly.pdbx_strand_id
1 'polypeptide(L)'
;MQQPVSKLFISLSRIMLVLMLCASPVLGQAGNVATAAQAANTVHIEVNGQEQTWKNQPLIFQGSTFVPLRDVVQSLNGTLKWDAPTKTATIKVGRDTLIHQASSSSIQVNHVQLSTGVKSRTVNGTLMVPVRPLANALKADIKVQRTASGQMSVNVKTDQVSVLNSELASVDTYLREAEFPGMALIAKNGEVLLRQGYGLADEHTMNRPDQKTRIASLSKSFTAASILHLAEEGLLDVQDPISKYISGIPEGDKITLHMLLSQTSGIPSAFGRGEGTSLEETVEEIRHKTLKFEPGSAYLYSNSGYVLLAYVIEQVSGSSYADYVQQTILKPLGMKNSGEASRQVQTISGFVSENNAWVPAPYYVSQSGSGTIYSTVDDMLKWDRALYTDQILSQDTIEQMYKPYSSKNYGYAWILKENNQNRTVFHNGSGGGFATAFSRNLSDDITIILLGNHAGMDMTTLMSEVEAETAKALHLQ
;
A
#
# COMPACT_ATOMS: atom_id res chain seq x y z
N MET A 1 57.49 1.31 23.13
CA MET A 1 57.64 2.47 24.05
C MET A 1 56.24 2.94 24.36
N GLN A 2 55.64 2.42 25.38
CA GLN A 2 55.50 2.96 26.75
C GLN A 2 54.61 4.23 26.79
N GLN A 3 53.50 3.99 27.42
CA GLN A 3 52.48 4.83 28.06
C GLN A 3 53.06 6.03 28.88
N PRO A 4 52.30 6.93 29.59
CA PRO A 4 51.19 6.54 30.49
C PRO A 4 49.98 7.54 30.61
N VAL A 5 48.89 7.00 31.03
CA VAL A 5 47.85 7.28 32.06
C VAL A 5 48.05 8.51 32.95
N SER A 6 47.03 9.29 33.15
CA SER A 6 46.79 9.98 34.44
C SER A 6 45.29 10.03 34.80
N LYS A 7 44.97 9.42 35.94
CA LYS A 7 43.76 9.54 36.74
C LYS A 7 43.69 10.88 37.45
N LEU A 8 42.51 11.47 37.64
CA LEU A 8 42.31 12.43 38.71
C LEU A 8 41.01 12.11 39.46
N PHE A 9 41.14 11.77 40.70
CA PHE A 9 40.15 11.68 41.77
C PHE A 9 40.00 13.06 42.46
N ILE A 10 38.77 13.49 42.75
CA ILE A 10 38.45 14.45 43.84
C ILE A 10 37.03 14.11 44.26
N SER A 11 36.78 13.48 45.37
CA SER A 11 36.71 13.88 46.78
C SER A 11 35.35 14.47 47.19
N LEU A 12 34.64 13.70 48.06
CA LEU A 12 33.47 14.05 48.84
C LEU A 12 33.75 15.25 49.78
N SER A 13 32.76 16.09 49.97
CA SER A 13 32.62 16.90 51.19
C SER A 13 31.17 16.93 51.67
N ARG A 14 30.97 16.40 52.84
CA ARG A 14 29.73 16.47 53.67
C ARG A 14 29.57 17.91 54.18
N ILE A 15 28.36 18.42 54.14
CA ILE A 15 27.88 19.44 55.06
C ILE A 15 26.56 18.97 55.69
N MET A 16 26.66 18.73 56.98
CA MET A 16 25.58 18.43 57.90
C MET A 16 25.14 19.79 58.49
N LEU A 17 23.86 20.11 58.43
CA LEU A 17 23.34 21.22 59.25
C LEU A 17 22.06 20.74 59.97
N VAL A 18 22.09 20.99 61.25
CA VAL A 18 21.21 20.50 62.31
C VAL A 18 19.97 21.39 62.46
N LEU A 19 18.85 20.76 62.64
CA LEU A 19 17.58 21.07 63.25
C LEU A 19 17.39 22.33 64.06
N MET A 20 16.17 22.86 64.00
CA MET A 20 15.34 23.07 65.23
C MET A 20 13.84 22.93 64.93
N LEU A 21 13.18 22.15 65.79
CA LEU A 21 11.74 21.96 65.83
C LEU A 21 11.03 23.26 66.24
N CYS A 22 9.92 23.54 65.59
CA CYS A 22 8.76 24.19 66.23
C CYS A 22 7.49 23.42 65.85
N ALA A 23 6.95 22.71 66.82
CA ALA A 23 5.65 22.05 66.69
C ALA A 23 4.54 23.07 66.98
N SER A 24 3.59 23.15 66.05
CA SER A 24 2.25 23.68 66.33
C SER A 24 1.24 22.82 65.57
N PRO A 25 0.14 22.35 66.19
CA PRO A 25 -0.83 21.49 65.59
C PRO A 25 -1.82 22.31 64.80
N VAL A 26 -1.93 22.04 63.51
CA VAL A 26 -3.11 22.44 62.70
C VAL A 26 -3.90 21.18 62.41
N LEU A 27 -4.99 21.01 63.13
CA LEU A 27 -6.11 20.16 62.76
C LEU A 27 -6.76 20.70 61.49
N GLY A 28 -6.99 19.85 60.51
CA GLY A 28 -8.00 20.07 59.49
C GLY A 28 -7.45 20.06 58.07
N GLN A 29 -7.61 18.94 57.43
CA GLN A 29 -8.17 18.64 56.10
C GLN A 29 -7.54 17.36 55.53
N ALA A 30 -8.01 16.23 56.02
CA ALA A 30 -7.91 14.97 55.30
C ALA A 30 -9.03 14.94 54.24
N GLY A 31 -8.78 15.60 53.11
CA GLY A 31 -9.75 15.55 52.01
C GLY A 31 -9.15 16.30 50.82
N ASN A 32 -8.39 15.57 50.01
CA ASN A 32 -8.13 15.89 48.57
C ASN A 32 -6.85 15.28 48.00
N VAL A 33 -6.22 14.30 48.70
CA VAL A 33 -5.05 13.62 48.09
C VAL A 33 -5.47 12.43 47.24
N ALA A 34 -6.69 11.92 47.41
CA ALA A 34 -7.19 10.81 46.61
C ALA A 34 -7.69 11.21 45.21
N THR A 35 -8.07 12.47 44.99
CA THR A 35 -8.59 12.96 43.72
C THR A 35 -7.50 13.30 42.68
N ALA A 36 -6.32 13.72 43.11
CA ALA A 36 -5.23 14.06 42.18
C ALA A 36 -4.53 12.82 41.58
N ALA A 37 -4.43 11.72 42.35
CA ALA A 37 -3.85 10.46 41.87
C ALA A 37 -4.82 9.68 40.97
N GLN A 38 -6.13 9.90 41.09
CA GLN A 38 -7.14 9.30 40.23
C GLN A 38 -7.32 10.06 38.90
N ALA A 39 -7.09 11.35 38.91
CA ALA A 39 -7.13 12.18 37.70
C ALA A 39 -5.95 11.92 36.71
N ALA A 40 -4.80 11.46 37.22
CA ALA A 40 -3.63 11.17 36.40
C ALA A 40 -3.74 9.88 35.55
N ASN A 41 -4.73 9.04 35.79
CA ASN A 41 -4.93 7.76 35.09
C ASN A 41 -6.20 7.69 34.21
N THR A 42 -6.96 8.78 34.09
CA THR A 42 -8.10 8.81 33.17
C THR A 42 -7.60 8.95 31.73
N VAL A 43 -8.01 8.05 30.85
CA VAL A 43 -7.74 8.13 29.42
C VAL A 43 -8.94 8.80 28.77
N HIS A 44 -8.72 9.96 28.16
CA HIS A 44 -9.72 10.63 27.35
C HIS A 44 -9.86 9.91 26.01
N ILE A 45 -11.08 9.53 25.63
CA ILE A 45 -11.33 8.85 24.34
C ILE A 45 -12.33 9.62 23.53
N GLU A 46 -11.93 9.88 22.30
CA GLU A 46 -12.74 10.51 21.27
C GLU A 46 -12.94 9.51 20.12
N VAL A 47 -14.18 9.34 19.67
CA VAL A 47 -14.53 8.52 18.50
C VAL A 47 -15.23 9.41 17.49
N ASN A 48 -14.66 9.55 16.30
CA ASN A 48 -15.18 10.41 15.23
C ASN A 48 -15.41 11.87 15.63
N GLY A 49 -14.52 12.43 16.45
CA GLY A 49 -14.62 13.81 16.93
C GLY A 49 -15.60 14.00 18.11
N GLN A 50 -16.18 12.94 18.62
CA GLN A 50 -17.10 12.98 19.77
C GLN A 50 -16.45 12.36 21.00
N GLU A 51 -16.40 13.13 22.09
CA GLU A 51 -15.95 12.63 23.38
C GLU A 51 -16.90 11.53 23.89
N GLN A 52 -16.31 10.43 24.37
CA GLN A 52 -17.06 9.27 24.84
C GLN A 52 -17.07 9.21 26.37
N THR A 53 -18.28 9.15 26.94
CA THR A 53 -18.50 8.87 28.35
C THR A 53 -19.01 7.45 28.49
N TRP A 54 -18.09 6.51 28.79
CA TRP A 54 -18.42 5.11 28.92
C TRP A 54 -18.67 4.72 30.37
N LYS A 55 -19.54 3.74 30.58
CA LYS A 55 -19.83 3.20 31.92
C LYS A 55 -18.59 2.62 32.59
N ASN A 56 -17.73 1.96 31.80
CA ASN A 56 -16.46 1.41 32.24
C ASN A 56 -15.33 2.25 31.63
N GLN A 57 -14.48 2.79 32.50
CA GLN A 57 -13.39 3.64 32.06
C GLN A 57 -12.27 2.84 31.37
N PRO A 58 -11.62 3.39 30.34
CA PRO A 58 -10.40 2.84 29.81
C PRO A 58 -9.31 2.70 30.87
N LEU A 59 -8.42 1.74 30.68
CA LEU A 59 -7.31 1.51 31.62
C LEU A 59 -5.98 1.35 30.88
N ILE A 60 -4.91 1.73 31.55
CA ILE A 60 -3.54 1.48 31.09
C ILE A 60 -2.98 0.31 31.87
N PHE A 61 -2.52 -0.72 31.15
CA PHE A 61 -1.89 -1.87 31.74
C PHE A 61 -0.67 -2.29 30.90
N GLN A 62 0.48 -2.44 31.57
CA GLN A 62 1.76 -2.80 30.91
C GLN A 62 2.06 -1.98 29.64
N GLY A 63 1.85 -0.66 29.70
CA GLY A 63 2.10 0.25 28.58
C GLY A 63 1.05 0.23 27.45
N SER A 64 0.03 -0.62 27.55
CA SER A 64 -1.06 -0.70 26.56
C SER A 64 -2.34 -0.10 27.13
N THR A 65 -3.07 0.65 26.29
CA THR A 65 -4.40 1.18 26.63
C THR A 65 -5.45 0.17 26.25
N PHE A 66 -6.30 -0.18 27.21
CA PHE A 66 -7.43 -1.07 27.06
C PHE A 66 -8.75 -0.30 27.12
N VAL A 67 -9.69 -0.68 26.28
CA VAL A 67 -11.01 -0.06 26.17
C VAL A 67 -12.12 -1.11 26.35
N PRO A 68 -13.28 -0.72 26.90
CA PRO A 68 -14.42 -1.63 27.03
C PRO A 68 -14.99 -1.95 25.63
N LEU A 69 -14.90 -3.21 25.23
CA LEU A 69 -15.24 -3.65 23.86
C LEU A 69 -16.67 -3.26 23.46
N ARG A 70 -17.64 -3.47 24.38
CA ARG A 70 -19.06 -3.16 24.11
C ARG A 70 -19.28 -1.67 23.86
N ASP A 71 -18.66 -0.82 24.67
CA ASP A 71 -18.86 0.63 24.60
C ASP A 71 -18.26 1.17 23.28
N VAL A 72 -17.08 0.68 22.88
CA VAL A 72 -16.48 1.01 21.57
C VAL A 72 -17.39 0.60 20.42
N VAL A 73 -17.87 -0.64 20.42
CA VAL A 73 -18.73 -1.15 19.34
C VAL A 73 -20.02 -0.33 19.22
N GLN A 74 -20.63 0.05 20.35
CA GLN A 74 -21.83 0.88 20.37
C GLN A 74 -21.55 2.30 19.86
N SER A 75 -20.42 2.89 20.22
CA SER A 75 -19.99 4.22 19.70
C SER A 75 -19.78 4.23 18.18
N LEU A 76 -19.60 3.05 17.57
CA LEU A 76 -19.46 2.87 16.13
C LEU A 76 -20.76 2.41 15.45
N ASN A 77 -21.90 2.50 16.11
CA ASN A 77 -23.20 1.99 15.65
C ASN A 77 -23.17 0.49 15.30
N GLY A 78 -22.25 -0.26 15.92
CA GLY A 78 -22.13 -1.69 15.74
C GLY A 78 -22.99 -2.49 16.71
N THR A 79 -23.08 -3.80 16.48
CA THR A 79 -23.75 -4.76 17.37
C THR A 79 -22.76 -5.76 17.95
N LEU A 80 -22.99 -6.16 19.20
CA LEU A 80 -22.17 -7.17 19.90
C LEU A 80 -23.06 -8.24 20.51
N LYS A 81 -22.86 -9.50 20.08
CA LYS A 81 -23.43 -10.70 20.69
C LYS A 81 -22.37 -11.41 21.52
N TRP A 82 -22.67 -11.72 22.76
CA TRP A 82 -21.80 -12.47 23.67
C TRP A 82 -22.27 -13.91 23.82
N ASP A 83 -21.37 -14.85 23.60
CA ASP A 83 -21.57 -16.26 23.89
C ASP A 83 -20.84 -16.61 25.21
N ALA A 84 -21.61 -16.88 26.28
CA ALA A 84 -21.07 -17.12 27.61
C ALA A 84 -20.30 -18.45 27.74
N PRO A 85 -20.76 -19.57 27.14
CA PRO A 85 -20.05 -20.85 27.19
C PRO A 85 -18.65 -20.78 26.61
N THR A 86 -18.50 -20.19 25.44
CA THR A 86 -17.20 -20.07 24.71
C THR A 86 -16.42 -18.83 25.10
N LYS A 87 -17.03 -17.91 25.85
CA LYS A 87 -16.49 -16.58 26.19
C LYS A 87 -16.11 -15.78 24.96
N THR A 88 -16.94 -15.82 23.93
CA THR A 88 -16.66 -15.22 22.61
C THR A 88 -17.62 -14.06 22.33
N ALA A 89 -17.06 -12.94 21.88
CA ALA A 89 -17.79 -11.80 21.35
C ALA A 89 -17.84 -11.90 19.83
N THR A 90 -19.04 -11.88 19.25
CA THR A 90 -19.27 -11.66 17.81
C THR A 90 -19.75 -10.23 17.63
N ILE A 91 -19.02 -9.47 16.81
CA ILE A 91 -19.19 -8.04 16.61
C ILE A 91 -19.51 -7.82 15.13
N LYS A 92 -20.46 -6.94 14.84
CA LYS A 92 -20.74 -6.47 13.48
C LYS A 92 -20.64 -4.96 13.44
N VAL A 93 -19.76 -4.44 12.56
CA VAL A 93 -19.60 -3.02 12.29
C VAL A 93 -19.57 -2.85 10.77
N GLY A 94 -20.52 -2.13 10.21
CA GLY A 94 -20.71 -2.06 8.77
C GLY A 94 -20.90 -3.47 8.16
N ARG A 95 -20.08 -3.83 7.19
CA ARG A 95 -20.09 -5.17 6.55
C ARG A 95 -19.11 -6.16 7.16
N ASP A 96 -18.26 -5.72 8.09
CA ASP A 96 -17.26 -6.58 8.73
C ASP A 96 -17.83 -7.28 9.96
N THR A 97 -17.50 -8.57 10.09
CA THR A 97 -17.77 -9.38 11.28
C THR A 97 -16.46 -9.68 11.99
N LEU A 98 -16.36 -9.27 13.26
CA LEU A 98 -15.22 -9.56 14.10
C LEU A 98 -15.61 -10.61 15.13
N ILE A 99 -14.71 -11.55 15.39
CA ILE A 99 -14.87 -12.58 16.43
C ILE A 99 -13.67 -12.48 17.37
N HIS A 100 -13.93 -12.34 18.66
CA HIS A 100 -12.89 -12.26 19.68
C HIS A 100 -13.23 -13.08 20.91
N GLN A 101 -12.35 -14.00 21.27
CA GLN A 101 -12.45 -14.79 22.48
C GLN A 101 -11.76 -14.06 23.64
N ALA A 102 -12.40 -14.01 24.80
CA ALA A 102 -11.82 -13.40 25.99
C ALA A 102 -10.48 -14.06 26.35
N SER A 103 -9.52 -13.23 26.75
CA SER A 103 -8.14 -13.64 27.07
C SER A 103 -7.32 -14.12 25.85
N SER A 104 -7.84 -13.97 24.63
CA SER A 104 -7.09 -14.19 23.39
C SER A 104 -6.16 -13.01 23.08
N SER A 105 -5.10 -13.30 22.33
CA SER A 105 -4.22 -12.30 21.70
C SER A 105 -4.47 -12.18 20.20
N SER A 106 -5.68 -12.48 19.75
CA SER A 106 -6.08 -12.33 18.34
C SER A 106 -7.54 -11.89 18.21
N ILE A 107 -7.85 -11.25 17.09
CA ILE A 107 -9.20 -10.92 16.64
C ILE A 107 -9.34 -11.51 15.25
N GLN A 108 -10.37 -12.31 15.01
CA GLN A 108 -10.72 -12.71 13.65
C GLN A 108 -11.57 -11.60 13.02
N VAL A 109 -11.21 -11.16 11.82
CA VAL A 109 -11.97 -10.20 11.01
C VAL A 109 -12.39 -10.91 9.74
N ASN A 110 -13.69 -11.18 9.60
CA ASN A 110 -14.22 -12.06 8.55
C ASN A 110 -13.51 -13.44 8.60
N HIS A 111 -12.67 -13.75 7.60
CA HIS A 111 -11.90 -15.00 7.54
C HIS A 111 -10.44 -14.84 7.97
N VAL A 112 -10.01 -13.62 8.32
CA VAL A 112 -8.59 -13.27 8.56
C VAL A 112 -8.32 -13.17 10.06
N GLN A 113 -7.22 -13.77 10.52
CA GLN A 113 -6.77 -13.71 11.90
C GLN A 113 -5.76 -12.58 12.10
N LEU A 114 -6.13 -11.57 12.87
CA LEU A 114 -5.27 -10.42 13.22
C LEU A 114 -4.65 -10.65 14.60
N SER A 115 -3.33 -10.57 14.70
CA SER A 115 -2.64 -10.59 16.00
C SER A 115 -2.83 -9.29 16.75
N THR A 116 -3.19 -9.37 18.04
CA THR A 116 -3.29 -8.20 18.91
C THR A 116 -2.01 -7.94 19.71
N GLY A 117 -1.03 -8.86 19.65
CA GLY A 117 0.20 -8.80 20.44
C GLY A 117 0.01 -8.88 21.95
N VAL A 118 -1.15 -8.49 22.47
CA VAL A 118 -1.49 -8.47 23.89
C VAL A 118 -2.86 -9.09 24.13
N LYS A 119 -3.00 -9.94 25.16
CA LYS A 119 -4.28 -10.60 25.50
C LYS A 119 -5.30 -9.60 26.03
N SER A 120 -6.57 -9.76 25.62
CA SER A 120 -7.69 -9.07 26.23
C SER A 120 -7.90 -9.49 27.69
N ARG A 121 -8.64 -8.71 28.45
CA ARG A 121 -8.82 -8.89 29.90
C ARG A 121 -10.28 -8.69 30.30
N THR A 122 -10.71 -9.40 31.29
CA THR A 122 -12.02 -9.11 31.95
C THR A 122 -11.76 -8.36 33.26
N VAL A 123 -12.32 -7.16 33.37
CA VAL A 123 -12.23 -6.31 34.57
C VAL A 123 -13.64 -5.96 35.01
N ASN A 124 -14.00 -6.30 36.25
CA ASN A 124 -15.35 -6.08 36.82
C ASN A 124 -16.48 -6.55 35.89
N GLY A 125 -16.31 -7.72 35.28
CA GLY A 125 -17.30 -8.31 34.36
C GLY A 125 -17.31 -7.71 32.95
N THR A 126 -16.44 -6.72 32.67
CA THR A 126 -16.33 -6.06 31.35
C THR A 126 -15.13 -6.59 30.59
N LEU A 127 -15.34 -6.99 29.33
CA LEU A 127 -14.27 -7.39 28.42
C LEU A 127 -13.54 -6.14 27.91
N MET A 128 -12.28 -6.00 28.30
CA MET A 128 -11.37 -4.94 27.95
C MET A 128 -10.41 -5.43 26.85
N VAL A 129 -10.30 -4.71 25.75
CA VAL A 129 -9.44 -5.06 24.62
C VAL A 129 -8.40 -3.98 24.37
N PRO A 130 -7.19 -4.33 23.87
CA PRO A 130 -6.21 -3.32 23.51
C PRO A 130 -6.76 -2.43 22.39
N VAL A 131 -6.70 -1.10 22.56
CA VAL A 131 -7.35 -0.14 21.64
C VAL A 131 -6.76 -0.17 20.23
N ARG A 132 -5.44 -0.24 20.09
CA ARG A 132 -4.79 -0.23 18.75
C ARG A 132 -5.18 -1.45 17.92
N PRO A 133 -5.02 -2.70 18.40
CA PRO A 133 -5.46 -3.88 17.64
C PRO A 133 -6.95 -3.85 17.29
N LEU A 134 -7.81 -3.38 18.21
CA LEU A 134 -9.24 -3.26 17.92
C LEU A 134 -9.50 -2.27 16.79
N ALA A 135 -8.87 -1.11 16.82
CA ALA A 135 -9.06 -0.12 15.76
C ALA A 135 -8.44 -0.57 14.42
N ASN A 136 -7.30 -1.28 14.45
CA ASN A 136 -6.77 -1.93 13.25
C ASN A 136 -7.75 -2.94 12.67
N ALA A 137 -8.37 -3.78 13.52
CA ALA A 137 -9.42 -4.72 13.11
C ALA A 137 -10.65 -4.01 12.49
N LEU A 138 -10.94 -2.80 12.95
CA LEU A 138 -12.01 -1.93 12.45
C LEU A 138 -11.57 -1.01 11.31
N LYS A 139 -10.34 -1.16 10.81
CA LYS A 139 -9.72 -0.29 9.78
C LYS A 139 -9.76 1.19 10.15
N ALA A 140 -9.65 1.50 11.46
CA ALA A 140 -9.73 2.84 12.00
C ALA A 140 -8.35 3.48 12.20
N ASP A 141 -8.26 4.81 12.04
CA ASP A 141 -7.08 5.58 12.43
C ASP A 141 -7.07 5.80 13.93
N ILE A 142 -5.89 5.58 14.56
CA ILE A 142 -5.69 5.85 15.97
C ILE A 142 -4.56 6.86 16.16
N LYS A 143 -4.87 7.92 16.91
CA LYS A 143 -3.86 8.85 17.42
C LYS A 143 -3.86 8.80 18.94
N VAL A 144 -2.72 8.41 19.52
CA VAL A 144 -2.52 8.43 20.98
C VAL A 144 -1.58 9.60 21.28
N GLN A 145 -2.06 10.53 22.10
CA GLN A 145 -1.32 11.73 22.46
C GLN A 145 -1.36 11.94 23.98
N ARG A 146 -0.33 12.61 24.54
CA ARG A 146 -0.41 13.20 25.89
C ARG A 146 -0.83 14.65 25.75
N THR A 147 -1.87 15.03 26.47
CA THR A 147 -2.26 16.45 26.59
C THR A 147 -1.21 17.23 27.34
N ALA A 148 -1.27 18.56 27.25
CA ALA A 148 -0.37 19.45 28.01
C ALA A 148 -0.48 19.25 29.54
N SER A 149 -1.62 18.74 30.04
CA SER A 149 -1.83 18.35 31.43
C SER A 149 -1.26 16.97 31.80
N GLY A 150 -0.60 16.27 30.85
CA GLY A 150 -0.06 14.91 31.04
C GLY A 150 -1.08 13.78 30.93
N GLN A 151 -2.35 14.08 30.68
CA GLN A 151 -3.42 13.11 30.47
C GLN A 151 -3.29 12.42 29.11
N MET A 152 -3.58 11.12 29.04
CA MET A 152 -3.61 10.39 27.78
C MET A 152 -4.92 10.66 27.03
N SER A 153 -4.81 10.98 25.76
CA SER A 153 -5.94 11.08 24.84
C SER A 153 -5.78 10.05 23.73
N VAL A 154 -6.84 9.32 23.43
CA VAL A 154 -6.94 8.35 22.34
C VAL A 154 -8.04 8.80 21.40
N ASN A 155 -7.67 9.21 20.20
CA ASN A 155 -8.61 9.60 19.16
C ASN A 155 -8.72 8.47 18.14
N VAL A 156 -9.93 7.95 17.96
CA VAL A 156 -10.26 6.89 17.01
C VAL A 156 -11.14 7.50 15.91
N LYS A 157 -10.65 7.53 14.69
CA LYS A 157 -11.45 7.85 13.52
C LYS A 157 -11.74 6.57 12.75
N THR A 158 -13.00 6.23 12.60
CA THR A 158 -13.41 5.09 11.77
C THR A 158 -13.05 5.33 10.31
N ASP A 159 -12.98 4.26 9.57
CA ASP A 159 -12.68 4.28 8.14
C ASP A 159 -13.69 5.17 7.41
N GLN A 160 -13.23 6.37 7.00
CA GLN A 160 -13.97 7.30 6.15
C GLN A 160 -13.46 7.27 4.71
N VAL A 161 -12.53 6.37 4.42
CA VAL A 161 -11.87 6.26 3.12
C VAL A 161 -12.45 5.14 2.26
N SER A 162 -13.19 4.20 2.86
CA SER A 162 -13.90 3.17 2.10
C SER A 162 -15.17 3.71 1.46
N VAL A 163 -15.38 3.33 0.19
CA VAL A 163 -16.59 3.64 -0.58
C VAL A 163 -17.19 2.33 -1.07
N LEU A 164 -18.49 2.18 -0.98
CA LEU A 164 -19.22 1.08 -1.58
C LEU A 164 -20.60 1.55 -2.03
N ASN A 165 -20.77 1.73 -3.34
CA ASN A 165 -22.07 1.85 -3.95
C ASN A 165 -22.83 0.52 -3.82
N SER A 166 -24.11 0.59 -3.48
CA SER A 166 -24.98 -0.60 -3.30
C SER A 166 -25.05 -1.49 -4.55
N GLU A 167 -24.91 -0.92 -5.74
CA GLU A 167 -24.86 -1.67 -7.00
C GLU A 167 -23.68 -2.64 -7.03
N LEU A 168 -22.50 -2.25 -6.50
CA LEU A 168 -21.32 -3.10 -6.44
C LEU A 168 -21.24 -4.01 -5.20
N ALA A 169 -22.34 -4.22 -4.49
CA ALA A 169 -22.37 -5.08 -3.31
C ALA A 169 -21.99 -6.56 -3.62
N SER A 170 -22.33 -7.05 -4.82
CA SER A 170 -21.93 -8.38 -5.28
C SER A 170 -20.43 -8.48 -5.54
N VAL A 171 -19.83 -7.43 -6.12
CA VAL A 171 -18.37 -7.36 -6.35
C VAL A 171 -17.60 -7.34 -5.03
N ASP A 172 -18.03 -6.54 -4.05
CA ASP A 172 -17.44 -6.55 -2.71
C ASP A 172 -17.56 -7.94 -2.05
N THR A 173 -18.71 -8.61 -2.20
CA THR A 173 -18.91 -9.98 -1.71
C THR A 173 -17.96 -10.95 -2.39
N TYR A 174 -17.85 -10.90 -3.72
CA TYR A 174 -16.93 -11.75 -4.48
C TYR A 174 -15.47 -11.57 -4.02
N LEU A 175 -14.97 -10.32 -3.89
CA LEU A 175 -13.60 -10.06 -3.43
C LEU A 175 -13.33 -10.59 -2.00
N ARG A 176 -14.35 -10.58 -1.13
CA ARG A 176 -14.27 -11.18 0.21
C ARG A 176 -14.23 -12.71 0.17
N GLU A 177 -15.05 -13.34 -0.64
CA GLU A 177 -15.13 -14.79 -0.81
C GLU A 177 -13.91 -15.36 -1.54
N ALA A 178 -13.35 -14.60 -2.49
CA ALA A 178 -12.07 -14.89 -3.12
C ALA A 178 -10.86 -14.67 -2.20
N GLU A 179 -11.09 -14.20 -0.94
CA GLU A 179 -10.06 -13.87 0.03
C GLU A 179 -8.97 -12.94 -0.53
N PHE A 180 -9.37 -11.99 -1.41
CA PHE A 180 -8.42 -11.06 -2.04
C PHE A 180 -7.66 -10.26 -0.96
N PRO A 181 -6.32 -10.34 -0.88
CA PRO A 181 -5.53 -9.59 0.08
C PRO A 181 -4.96 -8.34 -0.60
N GLY A 182 -5.56 -7.18 -0.38
CA GLY A 182 -5.09 -5.94 -1.01
C GLY A 182 -6.11 -4.82 -0.99
N MET A 183 -5.94 -3.87 -1.89
CA MET A 183 -6.82 -2.74 -2.09
C MET A 183 -7.47 -2.83 -3.46
N ALA A 184 -8.79 -2.55 -3.52
CA ALA A 184 -9.53 -2.47 -4.76
C ALA A 184 -10.18 -1.10 -4.92
N LEU A 185 -10.20 -0.59 -6.15
CA LEU A 185 -10.97 0.56 -6.57
C LEU A 185 -11.67 0.25 -7.90
N ILE A 186 -12.96 0.57 -7.96
CA ILE A 186 -13.74 0.53 -9.19
C ILE A 186 -14.39 1.89 -9.38
N ALA A 187 -14.20 2.47 -10.56
CA ALA A 187 -14.79 3.75 -10.93
C ALA A 187 -15.48 3.64 -12.29
N LYS A 188 -16.53 4.44 -12.50
CA LYS A 188 -17.19 4.65 -13.79
C LYS A 188 -17.21 6.14 -14.09
N ASN A 189 -16.78 6.54 -15.27
CA ASN A 189 -16.64 7.97 -15.66
C ASN A 189 -15.81 8.77 -14.62
N GLY A 190 -14.84 8.14 -13.97
CA GLY A 190 -14.04 8.73 -12.89
C GLY A 190 -14.72 8.81 -11.53
N GLU A 191 -16.01 8.49 -11.41
CA GLU A 191 -16.72 8.41 -10.13
C GLU A 191 -16.40 7.09 -9.43
N VAL A 192 -15.95 7.16 -8.18
CA VAL A 192 -15.58 5.98 -7.39
C VAL A 192 -16.83 5.29 -6.87
N LEU A 193 -17.07 4.06 -7.31
CA LEU A 193 -18.19 3.21 -6.89
C LEU A 193 -17.78 2.19 -5.82
N LEU A 194 -16.56 1.68 -5.88
CA LEU A 194 -15.98 0.81 -4.86
C LEU A 194 -14.56 1.27 -4.56
N ARG A 195 -14.21 1.38 -3.27
CA ARG A 195 -12.87 1.69 -2.76
C ARG A 195 -12.71 1.02 -1.40
N GLN A 196 -12.04 -0.13 -1.37
CA GLN A 196 -12.01 -1.00 -0.20
C GLN A 196 -10.62 -1.63 0.00
N GLY A 197 -10.30 -1.95 1.27
CA GLY A 197 -9.17 -2.79 1.64
C GLY A 197 -9.65 -4.16 2.14
N TYR A 198 -8.95 -5.22 1.75
CA TYR A 198 -9.25 -6.62 2.07
C TYR A 198 -8.01 -7.31 2.63
N GLY A 199 -8.19 -8.24 3.57
CA GLY A 199 -7.09 -9.00 4.14
C GLY A 199 -6.10 -8.16 4.95
N LEU A 200 -4.90 -8.70 5.19
CA LEU A 200 -3.86 -8.10 6.03
C LEU A 200 -2.88 -7.25 5.21
N ALA A 201 -2.53 -6.08 5.74
CA ALA A 201 -1.41 -5.27 5.28
C ALA A 201 -0.07 -5.75 5.88
N ASP A 202 -0.14 -6.27 7.11
CA ASP A 202 0.90 -6.96 7.85
C ASP A 202 0.25 -7.87 8.93
N GLU A 203 1.02 -8.52 9.79
CA GLU A 203 0.48 -9.43 10.82
C GLU A 203 -0.40 -8.74 11.89
N HIS A 204 -0.39 -7.41 11.94
CA HIS A 204 -1.07 -6.60 12.97
C HIS A 204 -2.09 -5.62 12.42
N THR A 205 -2.13 -5.40 11.10
CA THR A 205 -2.99 -4.39 10.48
C THR A 205 -3.74 -4.91 9.27
N MET A 206 -4.97 -4.45 9.09
CA MET A 206 -5.78 -4.72 7.90
C MET A 206 -5.37 -3.81 6.74
N ASN A 207 -5.53 -4.29 5.50
CA ASN A 207 -5.40 -3.44 4.32
C ASN A 207 -6.46 -2.34 4.33
N ARG A 208 -6.03 -1.12 3.99
CA ARG A 208 -6.86 0.06 3.83
C ARG A 208 -6.62 0.70 2.47
N PRO A 209 -7.65 1.24 1.81
CA PRO A 209 -7.52 1.73 0.43
C PRO A 209 -6.58 2.93 0.27
N ASP A 210 -6.27 3.67 1.35
CA ASP A 210 -5.36 4.82 1.34
C ASP A 210 -3.87 4.48 1.54
N GLN A 211 -3.56 3.19 1.72
CA GLN A 211 -2.18 2.75 1.94
C GLN A 211 -1.38 2.67 0.64
N LYS A 212 -0.09 2.97 0.77
CA LYS A 212 0.88 2.83 -0.32
C LYS A 212 1.27 1.36 -0.50
N THR A 213 1.29 0.92 -1.74
CA THR A 213 1.74 -0.42 -2.11
C THR A 213 2.60 -0.39 -3.36
N ARG A 214 3.43 -1.39 -3.54
CA ARG A 214 4.21 -1.54 -4.77
C ARG A 214 3.31 -2.07 -5.88
N ILE A 215 3.38 -1.41 -7.05
CA ILE A 215 2.49 -1.74 -8.17
C ILE A 215 3.11 -2.69 -9.19
N ALA A 216 4.34 -3.15 -8.94
CA ALA A 216 5.07 -4.07 -9.80
C ALA A 216 5.04 -3.63 -11.27
N SER A 217 4.74 -4.52 -12.22
CA SER A 217 4.81 -4.23 -13.66
C SER A 217 3.83 -3.17 -14.17
N LEU A 218 2.86 -2.73 -13.37
CA LEU A 218 2.06 -1.54 -13.73
C LEU A 218 2.94 -0.30 -13.88
N SER A 219 4.14 -0.29 -13.27
CA SER A 219 5.19 0.73 -13.45
C SER A 219 5.56 0.96 -14.91
N LYS A 220 5.43 -0.06 -15.75
CA LYS A 220 5.78 0.02 -17.17
C LYS A 220 4.95 1.05 -17.93
N SER A 221 3.71 1.30 -17.53
CA SER A 221 2.87 2.32 -18.16
C SER A 221 3.44 3.73 -17.98
N PHE A 222 4.05 4.00 -16.83
CA PHE A 222 4.74 5.28 -16.57
C PHE A 222 6.03 5.41 -17.37
N THR A 223 6.78 4.31 -17.53
CA THR A 223 8.00 4.28 -18.35
C THR A 223 7.67 4.50 -19.83
N ALA A 224 6.64 3.81 -20.34
CA ALA A 224 6.18 3.99 -21.71
C ALA A 224 5.73 5.43 -21.96
N ALA A 225 4.92 6.00 -21.06
CA ALA A 225 4.49 7.38 -21.15
C ALA A 225 5.67 8.37 -21.09
N SER A 226 6.70 8.10 -20.31
CA SER A 226 7.90 8.96 -20.24
C SER A 226 8.70 8.96 -21.55
N ILE A 227 8.86 7.80 -22.19
CA ILE A 227 9.49 7.71 -23.52
C ILE A 227 8.66 8.46 -24.57
N LEU A 228 7.35 8.29 -24.54
CA LEU A 228 6.47 8.95 -25.52
C LEU A 228 6.41 10.47 -25.29
N HIS A 229 6.49 10.92 -24.05
CA HIS A 229 6.61 12.34 -23.74
C HIS A 229 7.89 12.94 -24.32
N LEU A 230 9.04 12.26 -24.16
CA LEU A 230 10.29 12.68 -24.80
C LEU A 230 10.19 12.67 -26.33
N ALA A 231 9.41 11.75 -26.89
CA ALA A 231 9.16 11.72 -28.34
C ALA A 231 8.30 12.89 -28.81
N GLU A 232 7.25 13.27 -28.07
CA GLU A 232 6.44 14.46 -28.36
C GLU A 232 7.25 15.76 -28.25
N GLU A 233 8.22 15.81 -27.32
CA GLU A 233 9.17 16.93 -27.22
C GLU A 233 10.22 16.94 -28.36
N GLY A 234 10.26 15.92 -29.22
CA GLY A 234 11.21 15.80 -30.32
C GLY A 234 12.65 15.47 -29.90
N LEU A 235 12.82 14.97 -28.65
CA LEU A 235 14.12 14.61 -28.10
C LEU A 235 14.59 13.22 -28.51
N LEU A 236 13.64 12.34 -28.88
CA LEU A 236 13.90 11.01 -29.43
C LEU A 236 12.79 10.60 -30.41
N ASP A 237 13.02 9.51 -31.17
CA ASP A 237 12.01 8.83 -31.95
C ASP A 237 11.88 7.36 -31.46
N VAL A 238 10.66 6.85 -31.33
CA VAL A 238 10.46 5.45 -30.93
C VAL A 238 11.03 4.45 -31.94
N GLN A 239 11.31 4.88 -33.17
CA GLN A 239 12.01 4.08 -34.18
C GLN A 239 13.53 4.21 -34.11
N ASP A 240 14.06 5.07 -33.23
CA ASP A 240 15.51 5.14 -33.03
C ASP A 240 16.09 3.81 -32.56
N PRO A 241 17.24 3.37 -33.09
CA PRO A 241 17.93 2.20 -32.57
C PRO A 241 18.47 2.47 -31.15
N ILE A 242 18.45 1.48 -30.29
CA ILE A 242 18.94 1.61 -28.90
C ILE A 242 20.42 1.99 -28.87
N SER A 243 21.22 1.61 -29.87
CA SER A 243 22.64 1.96 -29.98
C SER A 243 22.90 3.47 -30.06
N LYS A 244 21.91 4.28 -30.42
CA LYS A 244 21.98 5.74 -30.38
C LYS A 244 22.12 6.27 -28.95
N TYR A 245 21.61 5.55 -27.97
CA TYR A 245 21.56 5.97 -26.56
C TYR A 245 22.45 5.11 -25.65
N ILE A 246 22.58 3.82 -25.96
CA ILE A 246 23.29 2.84 -25.14
C ILE A 246 24.20 2.01 -26.04
N SER A 247 25.52 2.12 -25.84
CA SER A 247 26.49 1.31 -26.56
C SER A 247 26.57 -0.12 -25.98
N GLY A 248 26.99 -1.08 -26.81
CA GLY A 248 27.31 -2.44 -26.39
C GLY A 248 26.13 -3.38 -26.17
N ILE A 249 24.90 -2.94 -26.43
CA ILE A 249 23.74 -3.85 -26.44
C ILE A 249 23.81 -4.74 -27.68
N PRO A 250 23.68 -6.10 -27.53
CA PRO A 250 23.66 -7.02 -28.67
C PRO A 250 22.60 -6.63 -29.68
N GLU A 251 22.98 -6.56 -30.97
CA GLU A 251 22.11 -6.13 -32.07
C GLU A 251 21.45 -4.75 -31.83
N GLY A 252 22.10 -3.87 -31.06
CA GLY A 252 21.53 -2.60 -30.63
C GLY A 252 21.26 -1.62 -31.79
N ASP A 253 21.88 -1.79 -32.95
CA ASP A 253 21.60 -1.09 -34.20
C ASP A 253 20.31 -1.53 -34.91
N LYS A 254 19.80 -2.74 -34.57
CA LYS A 254 18.54 -3.28 -35.09
C LYS A 254 17.38 -3.17 -34.10
N ILE A 255 17.67 -3.10 -32.80
CA ILE A 255 16.66 -3.00 -31.74
C ILE A 255 16.24 -1.54 -31.62
N THR A 256 14.97 -1.24 -31.89
CA THR A 256 14.40 0.10 -31.72
C THR A 256 13.74 0.26 -30.34
N LEU A 257 13.52 1.52 -29.89
CA LEU A 257 12.75 1.80 -28.67
C LEU A 257 11.32 1.25 -28.79
N HIS A 258 10.72 1.27 -29.99
CA HIS A 258 9.45 0.62 -30.28
C HIS A 258 9.46 -0.87 -29.92
N MET A 259 10.52 -1.60 -30.31
CA MET A 259 10.65 -3.04 -30.00
C MET A 259 10.81 -3.31 -28.51
N LEU A 260 11.43 -2.40 -27.74
CA LEU A 260 11.50 -2.50 -26.28
C LEU A 260 10.14 -2.25 -25.63
N LEU A 261 9.43 -1.19 -26.07
CA LEU A 261 8.09 -0.84 -25.61
C LEU A 261 7.07 -1.95 -25.87
N SER A 262 7.13 -2.58 -27.06
CA SER A 262 6.20 -3.60 -27.52
C SER A 262 6.58 -5.03 -27.16
N GLN A 263 7.70 -5.22 -26.42
CA GLN A 263 8.19 -6.56 -26.01
C GLN A 263 8.59 -7.47 -27.18
N THR A 264 9.12 -6.88 -28.26
CA THR A 264 9.53 -7.62 -29.48
C THR A 264 11.03 -7.55 -29.75
N SER A 265 11.83 -7.05 -28.80
CA SER A 265 13.29 -6.88 -28.98
C SER A 265 14.10 -8.18 -28.97
N GLY A 266 13.57 -9.27 -28.41
CA GLY A 266 14.31 -10.52 -28.22
C GLY A 266 15.25 -10.53 -27.00
N ILE A 267 15.42 -9.42 -26.29
CA ILE A 267 16.25 -9.33 -25.08
C ILE A 267 15.58 -10.09 -23.95
N PRO A 268 16.22 -11.12 -23.34
CA PRO A 268 15.66 -11.84 -22.19
C PRO A 268 15.71 -10.97 -20.93
N SER A 269 14.80 -11.23 -19.98
CA SER A 269 14.86 -10.56 -18.68
C SER A 269 16.17 -10.83 -17.95
N ALA A 270 16.81 -9.76 -17.49
CA ALA A 270 17.80 -9.79 -16.44
C ALA A 270 17.15 -9.31 -15.14
N PHE A 271 17.50 -9.92 -14.04
CA PHE A 271 17.05 -9.48 -12.73
C PHE A 271 18.29 -8.99 -11.98
N GLY A 272 18.29 -7.76 -11.54
CA GLY A 272 19.37 -7.20 -10.73
C GLY A 272 19.69 -8.11 -9.54
N ARG A 273 20.97 -8.12 -9.14
CA ARG A 273 21.52 -9.10 -8.19
C ARG A 273 21.19 -8.82 -6.73
N GLY A 274 20.23 -7.97 -6.46
CA GLY A 274 19.80 -7.66 -5.10
C GLY A 274 19.63 -6.17 -4.84
N GLU A 275 19.46 -5.85 -3.57
CA GLU A 275 19.31 -4.49 -3.13
C GLU A 275 20.56 -3.66 -3.40
N GLY A 276 20.37 -2.44 -3.90
CA GLY A 276 21.45 -1.50 -4.20
C GLY A 276 22.08 -1.69 -5.58
N THR A 277 21.63 -2.67 -6.40
CA THR A 277 22.05 -2.75 -7.80
C THR A 277 21.58 -1.50 -8.55
N SER A 278 22.52 -0.74 -9.08
CA SER A 278 22.22 0.47 -9.86
C SER A 278 21.61 0.14 -11.23
N LEU A 279 21.00 1.15 -11.86
CA LEU A 279 20.48 1.02 -13.23
C LEU A 279 21.62 0.68 -14.21
N GLU A 280 22.77 1.34 -14.08
CA GLU A 280 23.97 1.07 -14.91
C GLU A 280 24.47 -0.37 -14.77
N GLU A 281 24.57 -0.90 -13.55
CA GLU A 281 24.99 -2.29 -13.32
C GLU A 281 24.03 -3.30 -13.95
N THR A 282 22.72 -2.97 -13.96
CA THR A 282 21.72 -3.80 -14.64
C THR A 282 21.84 -3.74 -16.14
N VAL A 283 22.11 -2.54 -16.70
CA VAL A 283 22.38 -2.36 -18.14
C VAL A 283 23.64 -3.14 -18.53
N GLU A 284 24.70 -3.11 -17.70
CA GLU A 284 25.91 -3.90 -17.95
C GLU A 284 25.61 -5.41 -17.98
N GLU A 285 24.75 -5.91 -17.09
CA GLU A 285 24.33 -7.31 -17.16
C GLU A 285 23.57 -7.62 -18.45
N ILE A 286 22.74 -6.69 -18.95
CA ILE A 286 21.97 -6.84 -20.19
C ILE A 286 22.91 -6.91 -21.42
N ARG A 287 24.00 -6.15 -21.43
CA ARG A 287 25.02 -6.18 -22.52
C ARG A 287 25.56 -7.59 -22.79
N HIS A 288 25.56 -8.45 -21.80
CA HIS A 288 26.06 -9.83 -21.88
C HIS A 288 24.98 -10.88 -22.17
N LYS A 289 23.74 -10.47 -22.44
CA LYS A 289 22.65 -11.42 -22.74
C LYS A 289 22.61 -11.74 -24.24
N THR A 290 22.34 -12.99 -24.57
CA THR A 290 22.07 -13.41 -25.93
C THR A 290 20.59 -13.25 -26.24
N LEU A 291 20.26 -12.66 -27.38
CA LEU A 291 18.88 -12.52 -27.85
C LEU A 291 18.22 -13.90 -28.03
N LYS A 292 16.92 -13.97 -27.78
CA LYS A 292 16.12 -15.19 -27.94
C LYS A 292 15.62 -15.40 -29.37
N PHE A 293 15.55 -14.33 -30.16
CA PHE A 293 15.15 -14.32 -31.57
C PHE A 293 15.62 -13.02 -32.21
N GLU A 294 15.54 -12.93 -33.53
CA GLU A 294 15.83 -11.72 -34.31
C GLU A 294 14.88 -10.58 -33.88
N PRO A 295 15.40 -9.36 -33.64
CA PRO A 295 14.61 -8.20 -33.26
C PRO A 295 13.38 -8.00 -34.15
N GLY A 296 12.22 -7.81 -33.53
CA GLY A 296 10.93 -7.61 -34.20
C GLY A 296 10.22 -8.88 -34.67
N SER A 297 10.84 -10.07 -34.61
CA SER A 297 10.29 -11.29 -35.22
C SER A 297 9.29 -12.05 -34.33
N ALA A 298 9.32 -11.85 -33.00
CA ALA A 298 8.46 -12.53 -32.04
C ALA A 298 8.21 -11.71 -30.79
N TYR A 299 7.35 -12.21 -29.92
CA TYR A 299 7.06 -11.60 -28.60
C TYR A 299 7.79 -12.35 -27.49
N LEU A 300 8.44 -11.59 -26.61
CA LEU A 300 8.98 -12.07 -25.34
C LEU A 300 8.87 -10.97 -24.27
N TYR A 301 8.03 -11.20 -23.26
CA TYR A 301 7.94 -10.29 -22.12
C TYR A 301 9.30 -10.18 -21.42
N SER A 302 9.85 -8.98 -21.40
CA SER A 302 11.18 -8.70 -20.85
C SER A 302 11.18 -7.47 -19.94
N ASN A 303 11.58 -7.66 -18.69
CA ASN A 303 11.87 -6.54 -17.81
C ASN A 303 13.08 -5.74 -18.27
N SER A 304 14.08 -6.42 -18.86
CA SER A 304 15.30 -5.76 -19.39
C SER A 304 14.98 -4.68 -20.41
N GLY A 305 13.97 -4.89 -21.29
CA GLY A 305 13.56 -3.86 -22.25
C GLY A 305 13.14 -2.56 -21.54
N TYR A 306 12.38 -2.66 -20.48
CA TYR A 306 11.91 -1.49 -19.72
C TYR A 306 12.99 -0.88 -18.80
N VAL A 307 13.97 -1.66 -18.38
CA VAL A 307 15.19 -1.14 -17.72
C VAL A 307 16.01 -0.30 -18.72
N LEU A 308 16.21 -0.78 -19.96
CA LEU A 308 16.87 -0.02 -20.99
C LEU A 308 16.12 1.27 -21.35
N LEU A 309 14.78 1.23 -21.40
CA LEU A 309 13.97 2.44 -21.59
C LEU A 309 14.15 3.45 -20.45
N ALA A 310 14.21 2.99 -19.19
CA ALA A 310 14.50 3.88 -18.07
C ALA A 310 15.89 4.51 -18.19
N TYR A 311 16.89 3.75 -18.62
CA TYR A 311 18.21 4.29 -18.87
C TYR A 311 18.23 5.30 -20.03
N VAL A 312 17.49 5.05 -21.11
CA VAL A 312 17.31 6.04 -22.20
C VAL A 312 16.68 7.34 -21.69
N ILE A 313 15.67 7.24 -20.81
CA ILE A 313 15.08 8.43 -20.17
C ILE A 313 16.15 9.23 -19.43
N GLU A 314 17.04 8.59 -18.66
CA GLU A 314 18.13 9.29 -17.97
C GLU A 314 19.14 9.93 -18.94
N GLN A 315 19.53 9.22 -20.00
CA GLN A 315 20.48 9.72 -20.98
C GLN A 315 19.94 10.92 -21.76
N VAL A 316 18.66 10.93 -22.10
CA VAL A 316 18.03 11.98 -22.92
C VAL A 316 17.61 13.17 -22.07
N SER A 317 17.06 12.95 -20.87
CA SER A 317 16.57 14.01 -20.00
C SER A 317 17.66 14.65 -19.12
N GLY A 318 18.77 13.95 -18.88
CA GLY A 318 19.79 14.36 -17.92
C GLY A 318 19.36 14.29 -16.44
N SER A 319 18.23 13.66 -16.16
CA SER A 319 17.67 13.46 -14.82
C SER A 319 17.58 11.99 -14.48
N SER A 320 17.57 11.63 -13.18
CA SER A 320 17.27 10.23 -12.81
C SER A 320 15.88 9.81 -13.30
N TYR A 321 15.69 8.52 -13.57
CA TYR A 321 14.37 7.98 -13.94
C TYR A 321 13.30 8.36 -12.92
N ALA A 322 13.62 8.24 -11.62
CA ALA A 322 12.71 8.62 -10.54
C ALA A 322 12.31 10.09 -10.59
N ASP A 323 13.30 10.99 -10.75
CA ASP A 323 13.05 12.44 -10.84
C ASP A 323 12.25 12.80 -12.10
N TYR A 324 12.57 12.19 -13.24
CA TYR A 324 11.85 12.42 -14.47
C TYR A 324 10.37 12.05 -14.35
N VAL A 325 10.06 10.83 -13.91
CA VAL A 325 8.68 10.38 -13.68
C VAL A 325 7.97 11.27 -12.65
N GLN A 326 8.68 11.64 -11.57
CA GLN A 326 8.13 12.51 -10.53
C GLN A 326 7.75 13.89 -11.08
N GLN A 327 8.60 14.51 -11.88
CA GLN A 327 8.37 15.87 -12.38
C GLN A 327 7.39 15.90 -13.58
N THR A 328 7.47 14.91 -14.46
CA THR A 328 6.72 14.90 -15.73
C THR A 328 5.32 14.31 -15.55
N ILE A 329 5.14 13.32 -14.67
CA ILE A 329 3.86 12.60 -14.54
C ILE A 329 3.25 12.79 -13.15
N LEU A 330 3.95 12.36 -12.09
CA LEU A 330 3.31 12.23 -10.77
C LEU A 330 2.92 13.59 -10.16
N LYS A 331 3.80 14.56 -10.25
CA LYS A 331 3.56 15.91 -9.70
C LYS A 331 2.48 16.68 -10.47
N PRO A 332 2.48 16.75 -11.82
CA PRO A 332 1.40 17.38 -12.58
C PRO A 332 0.03 16.76 -12.31
N LEU A 333 -0.05 15.45 -12.11
CA LEU A 333 -1.30 14.74 -11.80
C LEU A 333 -1.68 14.79 -10.33
N GLY A 334 -0.87 15.40 -9.47
CA GLY A 334 -1.11 15.43 -8.03
C GLY A 334 -1.09 14.04 -7.37
N MET A 335 -0.30 13.09 -7.90
CA MET A 335 -0.11 11.74 -7.37
C MET A 335 0.88 11.75 -6.19
N LYS A 336 0.48 12.37 -5.08
CA LYS A 336 1.35 12.65 -3.92
C LYS A 336 1.77 11.41 -3.13
N ASN A 337 1.10 10.29 -3.35
CA ASN A 337 1.37 9.01 -2.68
C ASN A 337 2.03 8.00 -3.62
N SER A 338 2.64 8.46 -4.69
CA SER A 338 3.33 7.65 -5.69
C SER A 338 4.76 8.09 -5.89
N GLY A 339 5.63 7.17 -6.30
CA GLY A 339 7.03 7.44 -6.56
C GLY A 339 7.83 6.15 -6.76
N GLU A 340 9.14 6.26 -6.90
CA GLU A 340 10.01 5.08 -6.93
C GLU A 340 10.22 4.53 -5.52
N ALA A 341 10.07 3.21 -5.37
CA ALA A 341 10.16 2.54 -4.08
C ALA A 341 11.61 2.50 -3.54
N SER A 342 11.75 2.79 -2.27
CA SER A 342 13.01 2.67 -1.53
C SER A 342 12.71 2.21 -0.09
N ARG A 343 13.75 1.85 0.68
CA ARG A 343 13.59 1.50 2.11
C ARG A 343 13.06 2.66 2.97
N GLN A 344 13.22 3.89 2.51
CA GLN A 344 12.76 5.09 3.21
C GLN A 344 11.25 5.31 3.02
N VAL A 345 10.65 4.69 2.00
CA VAL A 345 9.22 4.79 1.73
C VAL A 345 8.48 3.67 2.42
N GLN A 346 7.61 4.03 3.34
CA GLN A 346 6.74 3.06 4.00
C GLN A 346 5.61 2.63 3.05
N THR A 347 5.63 1.36 2.65
CA THR A 347 4.55 0.66 1.96
C THR A 347 4.01 -0.45 2.85
N ILE A 348 2.84 -1.01 2.51
CA ILE A 348 2.39 -2.26 3.13
C ILE A 348 3.39 -3.39 2.83
N SER A 349 3.35 -4.44 3.65
CA SER A 349 4.17 -5.64 3.42
C SER A 349 3.65 -6.45 2.24
N GLY A 350 4.56 -6.95 1.41
CA GLY A 350 4.25 -8.01 0.46
C GLY A 350 4.48 -9.38 1.11
N PHE A 351 3.73 -10.40 0.68
CA PHE A 351 3.82 -11.75 1.23
C PHE A 351 4.11 -12.78 0.14
N VAL A 352 4.84 -13.82 0.53
CA VAL A 352 5.11 -15.01 -0.28
C VAL A 352 4.66 -16.27 0.46
N SER A 353 4.28 -17.31 -0.27
CA SER A 353 3.91 -18.58 0.34
C SER A 353 5.17 -19.42 0.60
N GLU A 354 5.42 -19.77 1.86
CA GLU A 354 6.47 -20.69 2.29
C GLU A 354 5.83 -21.78 3.16
N ASN A 355 6.02 -23.05 2.81
CA ASN A 355 5.45 -24.19 3.55
C ASN A 355 3.94 -24.06 3.86
N ASN A 356 3.17 -23.61 2.89
CA ASN A 356 1.72 -23.32 2.99
C ASN A 356 1.37 -22.22 4.02
N ALA A 357 2.29 -21.37 4.40
CA ALA A 357 2.04 -20.19 5.21
C ALA A 357 2.43 -18.93 4.45
N TRP A 358 1.70 -17.85 4.66
CA TRP A 358 2.07 -16.54 4.14
C TRP A 358 3.08 -15.89 5.07
N VAL A 359 4.26 -15.59 4.56
CA VAL A 359 5.35 -14.90 5.28
C VAL A 359 5.69 -13.58 4.59
N PRO A 360 6.14 -12.56 5.32
CA PRO A 360 6.60 -11.33 4.70
C PRO A 360 7.70 -11.60 3.68
N ALA A 361 7.51 -11.09 2.47
CA ALA A 361 8.51 -11.20 1.42
C ALA A 361 9.78 -10.42 1.81
N PRO A 362 10.96 -10.92 1.49
CA PRO A 362 12.18 -10.12 1.62
C PRO A 362 12.03 -8.80 0.87
N TYR A 363 12.51 -7.72 1.48
CA TYR A 363 12.51 -6.44 0.80
C TYR A 363 13.40 -6.53 -0.45
N TYR A 364 12.78 -6.28 -1.59
CA TYR A 364 13.46 -6.27 -2.86
C TYR A 364 12.89 -5.12 -3.69
N VAL A 365 13.76 -4.25 -4.20
CA VAL A 365 13.41 -3.25 -5.20
C VAL A 365 13.88 -3.80 -6.54
N SER A 366 12.95 -4.03 -7.45
CA SER A 366 13.31 -4.43 -8.79
C SER A 366 13.86 -3.23 -9.55
N GLN A 367 14.32 -3.47 -10.76
CA GLN A 367 15.00 -2.48 -11.57
C GLN A 367 14.08 -1.33 -11.99
N SER A 368 14.59 -0.11 -11.97
CA SER A 368 13.91 1.10 -12.43
C SER A 368 13.28 0.91 -13.82
N GLY A 369 12.12 1.47 -14.01
CA GLY A 369 11.35 1.40 -15.25
C GLY A 369 10.52 0.13 -15.42
N SER A 370 10.89 -1.02 -14.83
CA SER A 370 10.17 -2.28 -15.03
C SER A 370 9.17 -2.62 -13.93
N GLY A 371 9.34 -2.11 -12.69
CA GLY A 371 8.50 -2.52 -11.58
C GLY A 371 8.76 -1.83 -10.25
N THR A 372 9.43 -0.69 -10.21
CA THR A 372 9.88 -0.03 -8.98
C THR A 372 8.89 0.98 -8.38
N ILE A 373 7.81 1.32 -9.07
CA ILE A 373 6.88 2.34 -8.58
C ILE A 373 6.01 1.76 -7.44
N TYR A 374 5.79 2.59 -6.42
CA TYR A 374 4.72 2.44 -5.45
C TYR A 374 3.62 3.46 -5.72
N SER A 375 2.38 3.11 -5.37
CA SER A 375 1.22 3.99 -5.53
C SER A 375 0.11 3.64 -4.53
N THR A 376 -1.01 4.32 -4.65
CA THR A 376 -2.30 4.00 -4.01
C THR A 376 -3.36 3.80 -5.09
N VAL A 377 -4.48 3.18 -4.74
CA VAL A 377 -5.61 3.04 -5.70
C VAL A 377 -6.12 4.40 -6.18
N ASP A 378 -6.08 5.44 -5.33
CA ASP A 378 -6.50 6.80 -5.69
C ASP A 378 -5.55 7.46 -6.69
N ASP A 379 -4.25 7.33 -6.48
CA ASP A 379 -3.28 7.90 -7.40
C ASP A 379 -3.30 7.14 -8.75
N MET A 380 -3.53 5.82 -8.73
CA MET A 380 -3.75 5.05 -9.96
C MET A 380 -5.02 5.49 -10.70
N LEU A 381 -6.08 5.91 -10.00
CA LEU A 381 -7.26 6.51 -10.65
C LEU A 381 -6.93 7.86 -11.29
N LYS A 382 -6.07 8.69 -10.69
CA LYS A 382 -5.60 9.94 -11.33
C LYS A 382 -4.81 9.63 -12.60
N TRP A 383 -3.97 8.58 -12.57
CA TRP A 383 -3.27 8.10 -13.76
C TRP A 383 -4.25 7.65 -14.85
N ASP A 384 -5.26 6.88 -14.48
CA ASP A 384 -6.34 6.51 -15.39
C ASP A 384 -7.01 7.73 -16.05
N ARG A 385 -7.40 8.72 -15.25
CA ARG A 385 -8.08 9.92 -15.78
C ARG A 385 -7.19 10.77 -16.68
N ALA A 386 -5.88 10.82 -16.40
CA ALA A 386 -4.92 11.53 -17.26
C ALA A 386 -4.86 10.93 -18.67
N LEU A 387 -5.05 9.61 -18.79
CA LEU A 387 -5.07 8.92 -20.07
C LEU A 387 -6.35 9.15 -20.91
N TYR A 388 -7.29 9.94 -20.45
CA TYR A 388 -8.44 10.46 -21.22
C TYR A 388 -8.28 11.93 -21.59
N THR A 389 -7.13 12.54 -21.32
CA THR A 389 -6.85 13.97 -21.53
C THR A 389 -5.48 14.17 -22.15
N ASP A 390 -5.22 15.36 -22.68
CA ASP A 390 -3.91 15.75 -23.22
C ASP A 390 -2.96 16.31 -22.13
N GLN A 391 -3.19 15.98 -20.86
CA GLN A 391 -2.42 16.58 -19.76
C GLN A 391 -0.96 16.11 -19.73
N ILE A 392 -0.69 14.86 -20.10
CA ILE A 392 0.67 14.27 -20.11
C ILE A 392 1.09 13.93 -21.54
N LEU A 393 0.21 13.34 -22.33
CA LEU A 393 0.41 12.92 -23.72
C LEU A 393 -0.81 13.30 -24.53
N SER A 394 -0.63 13.59 -25.80
CA SER A 394 -1.74 13.77 -26.74
C SER A 394 -2.56 12.50 -26.88
N GLN A 395 -3.86 12.62 -27.20
CA GLN A 395 -4.72 11.45 -27.40
C GLN A 395 -4.23 10.57 -28.56
N ASP A 396 -3.63 11.16 -29.59
CA ASP A 396 -3.03 10.40 -30.69
C ASP A 396 -1.86 9.51 -30.21
N THR A 397 -1.06 10.00 -29.30
CA THR A 397 0.04 9.24 -28.68
C THR A 397 -0.49 8.16 -27.72
N ILE A 398 -1.53 8.46 -26.93
CA ILE A 398 -2.19 7.48 -26.06
C ILE A 398 -2.80 6.35 -26.90
N GLU A 399 -3.43 6.66 -28.04
CA GLU A 399 -3.94 5.65 -28.96
C GLU A 399 -2.81 4.77 -29.53
N GLN A 400 -1.60 5.30 -29.73
CA GLN A 400 -0.44 4.49 -30.12
C GLN A 400 -0.05 3.51 -29.00
N MET A 401 -0.18 3.89 -27.72
CA MET A 401 0.10 2.95 -26.61
C MET A 401 -0.80 1.71 -26.65
N TYR A 402 -2.02 1.85 -27.16
CA TYR A 402 -3.02 0.76 -27.15
C TYR A 402 -3.02 -0.08 -28.43
N LYS A 403 -2.20 0.26 -29.45
CA LYS A 403 -2.11 -0.58 -30.66
C LYS A 403 -1.46 -1.92 -30.36
N PRO A 404 -2.00 -3.05 -30.87
CA PRO A 404 -1.40 -4.36 -30.71
C PRO A 404 -0.21 -4.51 -31.67
N TYR A 405 1.01 -4.42 -31.15
CA TYR A 405 2.24 -4.56 -31.93
C TYR A 405 2.82 -5.98 -31.91
N SER A 406 2.20 -6.89 -31.18
CA SER A 406 2.71 -8.25 -31.05
C SER A 406 1.58 -9.28 -31.12
N SER A 407 1.94 -10.56 -31.30
CA SER A 407 0.99 -11.70 -31.31
C SER A 407 0.22 -11.92 -30.01
N LYS A 408 0.59 -11.18 -28.94
CA LYS A 408 -0.09 -11.20 -27.65
C LYS A 408 -0.95 -9.96 -27.40
N ASN A 409 -1.26 -9.23 -28.45
CA ASN A 409 -1.99 -7.95 -28.41
C ASN A 409 -1.35 -6.94 -27.43
N TYR A 410 0.00 -6.99 -27.30
CA TYR A 410 0.75 -6.09 -26.45
C TYR A 410 1.12 -4.82 -27.20
N GLY A 411 0.68 -3.69 -26.68
CA GLY A 411 1.02 -2.37 -27.11
C GLY A 411 2.23 -1.82 -26.33
N TYR A 412 2.20 -0.54 -25.93
CA TYR A 412 3.23 0.05 -25.07
C TYR A 412 2.78 -0.01 -23.61
N ALA A 413 3.19 -1.07 -22.92
CA ALA A 413 2.81 -1.41 -21.54
C ALA A 413 1.32 -1.74 -21.32
N TRP A 414 0.56 -2.02 -22.37
CA TRP A 414 -0.84 -2.39 -22.29
C TRP A 414 -1.14 -3.62 -23.14
N ILE A 415 -2.02 -4.49 -22.66
CA ILE A 415 -2.58 -5.61 -23.42
C ILE A 415 -3.98 -5.19 -23.84
N LEU A 416 -4.29 -5.29 -25.13
CA LEU A 416 -5.58 -4.97 -25.70
C LEU A 416 -6.47 -6.22 -25.72
N LYS A 417 -7.68 -6.12 -25.18
CA LYS A 417 -8.81 -7.02 -25.41
C LYS A 417 -9.87 -6.23 -26.18
N GLU A 418 -10.19 -6.65 -27.36
CA GLU A 418 -11.19 -5.98 -28.20
C GLU A 418 -12.15 -7.01 -28.78
N ASN A 419 -13.44 -6.71 -28.72
CA ASN A 419 -14.50 -7.40 -29.42
C ASN A 419 -15.45 -6.37 -30.05
N ASN A 420 -16.52 -6.80 -30.70
CA ASN A 420 -17.44 -5.91 -31.44
C ASN A 420 -18.14 -4.86 -30.55
N GLN A 421 -18.11 -4.98 -29.25
CA GLN A 421 -18.84 -4.15 -28.30
C GLN A 421 -17.92 -3.44 -27.30
N ASN A 422 -16.80 -4.07 -26.92
CA ASN A 422 -15.95 -3.59 -25.84
C ASN A 422 -14.48 -3.53 -26.25
N ARG A 423 -13.84 -2.42 -25.87
CA ARG A 423 -12.41 -2.19 -25.98
C ARG A 423 -11.83 -1.98 -24.58
N THR A 424 -11.03 -2.93 -24.13
CA THR A 424 -10.40 -2.92 -22.82
C THR A 424 -8.89 -2.99 -22.96
N VAL A 425 -8.17 -2.14 -22.22
CA VAL A 425 -6.72 -2.22 -22.06
C VAL A 425 -6.39 -2.55 -20.62
N PHE A 426 -5.44 -3.47 -20.40
CA PHE A 426 -5.09 -3.90 -19.06
C PHE A 426 -3.61 -4.26 -18.95
N HIS A 427 -3.12 -4.30 -17.72
CA HIS A 427 -1.83 -4.91 -17.40
C HIS A 427 -1.88 -5.52 -16.00
N ASN A 428 -1.14 -6.63 -15.82
CA ASN A 428 -0.94 -7.25 -14.51
C ASN A 428 0.47 -6.98 -14.00
N GLY A 429 0.64 -7.03 -12.68
CA GLY A 429 1.94 -6.89 -12.03
C GLY A 429 2.18 -8.01 -11.04
N SER A 430 3.43 -8.50 -10.97
CA SER A 430 3.85 -9.49 -9.98
C SER A 430 5.30 -9.26 -9.60
N GLY A 431 5.62 -9.33 -8.32
CA GLY A 431 6.98 -9.25 -7.80
C GLY A 431 7.08 -8.74 -6.38
N GLY A 432 8.11 -9.18 -5.66
CA GLY A 432 8.41 -8.70 -4.31
C GLY A 432 7.29 -8.90 -3.28
N GLY A 433 6.51 -9.95 -3.42
CA GLY A 433 5.37 -10.22 -2.52
C GLY A 433 4.04 -9.58 -2.96
N PHE A 434 4.00 -8.93 -4.11
CA PHE A 434 2.81 -8.22 -4.62
C PHE A 434 2.27 -8.87 -5.89
N ALA A 435 0.95 -8.81 -6.07
CA ALA A 435 0.23 -9.18 -7.29
C ALA A 435 -0.84 -8.12 -7.57
N THR A 436 -0.74 -7.46 -8.71
CA THR A 436 -1.55 -6.28 -9.03
C THR A 436 -2.19 -6.42 -10.41
N ALA A 437 -3.30 -5.74 -10.62
CA ALA A 437 -3.94 -5.64 -11.93
C ALA A 437 -4.61 -4.27 -12.10
N PHE A 438 -4.57 -3.79 -13.33
CA PHE A 438 -5.20 -2.54 -13.73
C PHE A 438 -5.89 -2.75 -15.07
N SER A 439 -7.22 -2.59 -15.08
CA SER A 439 -8.06 -2.73 -16.26
C SER A 439 -8.84 -1.45 -16.52
N ARG A 440 -8.96 -1.09 -17.78
CA ARG A 440 -9.66 0.08 -18.30
C ARG A 440 -10.57 -0.35 -19.45
N ASN A 441 -11.86 -0.45 -19.20
CA ASN A 441 -12.85 -0.58 -20.29
C ASN A 441 -13.09 0.80 -20.88
N LEU A 442 -12.53 1.04 -22.06
CA LEU A 442 -12.57 2.33 -22.74
C LEU A 442 -13.94 2.62 -23.36
N SER A 443 -14.75 1.58 -23.61
CA SER A 443 -16.09 1.74 -24.19
C SER A 443 -17.11 2.26 -23.18
N ASP A 444 -17.01 1.78 -21.93
CA ASP A 444 -17.96 2.12 -20.84
C ASP A 444 -17.38 3.08 -19.82
N ASP A 445 -16.12 3.51 -20.00
CA ASP A 445 -15.33 4.29 -19.06
C ASP A 445 -15.34 3.69 -17.64
N ILE A 446 -14.97 2.38 -17.57
CA ILE A 446 -14.84 1.67 -16.30
C ILE A 446 -13.38 1.40 -16.02
N THR A 447 -12.97 1.75 -14.83
CA THR A 447 -11.62 1.54 -14.30
C THR A 447 -11.68 0.57 -13.14
N ILE A 448 -10.89 -0.51 -13.19
CA ILE A 448 -10.72 -1.48 -12.11
C ILE A 448 -9.25 -1.55 -11.74
N ILE A 449 -8.96 -1.28 -10.47
CA ILE A 449 -7.62 -1.30 -9.91
C ILE A 449 -7.60 -2.28 -8.73
N LEU A 450 -6.77 -3.33 -8.83
CA LEU A 450 -6.56 -4.33 -7.80
C LEU A 450 -5.09 -4.32 -7.41
N LEU A 451 -4.77 -3.91 -6.19
CA LEU A 451 -3.40 -3.84 -5.68
C LEU A 451 -3.24 -4.84 -4.53
N GLY A 452 -2.97 -6.10 -4.88
CA GLY A 452 -2.80 -7.20 -3.94
C GLY A 452 -1.38 -7.27 -3.37
N ASN A 453 -1.28 -7.69 -2.12
CA ASN A 453 -0.02 -7.83 -1.40
C ASN A 453 0.38 -9.28 -1.08
N HIS A 454 -0.17 -10.26 -1.80
CA HIS A 454 0.26 -11.67 -1.81
C HIS A 454 0.73 -12.07 -3.19
N ALA A 455 1.99 -12.51 -3.30
CA ALA A 455 2.53 -13.02 -4.56
C ALA A 455 1.89 -14.35 -4.95
N GLY A 456 1.82 -14.62 -6.26
CA GLY A 456 1.32 -15.89 -6.79
C GLY A 456 -0.19 -15.96 -6.94
N MET A 457 -0.94 -14.89 -6.66
CA MET A 457 -2.35 -14.81 -7.02
C MET A 457 -2.52 -14.78 -8.54
N ASP A 458 -3.48 -15.54 -9.05
CA ASP A 458 -3.88 -15.44 -10.45
C ASP A 458 -4.72 -14.17 -10.68
N MET A 459 -4.02 -13.05 -10.88
CA MET A 459 -4.64 -11.75 -11.12
C MET A 459 -5.37 -11.70 -12.47
N THR A 460 -5.07 -12.62 -13.40
CA THR A 460 -5.76 -12.66 -14.69
C THR A 460 -7.17 -13.19 -14.52
N THR A 461 -7.31 -14.31 -13.84
CA THR A 461 -8.63 -14.89 -13.51
C THR A 461 -9.40 -13.96 -12.59
N LEU A 462 -8.79 -13.47 -11.51
CA LEU A 462 -9.45 -12.56 -10.55
C LEU A 462 -9.98 -11.30 -11.25
N MET A 463 -9.15 -10.66 -12.11
CA MET A 463 -9.59 -9.46 -12.84
C MET A 463 -10.75 -9.77 -13.79
N SER A 464 -10.69 -10.89 -14.50
CA SER A 464 -11.76 -11.29 -15.43
C SER A 464 -13.10 -11.50 -14.71
N GLU A 465 -13.09 -12.11 -13.54
CA GLU A 465 -14.29 -12.31 -12.73
C GLU A 465 -14.82 -10.99 -12.15
N VAL A 466 -13.91 -10.11 -11.68
CA VAL A 466 -14.29 -8.77 -11.19
C VAL A 466 -14.85 -7.90 -12.32
N GLU A 467 -14.28 -7.98 -13.54
CA GLU A 467 -14.83 -7.34 -14.73
C GLU A 467 -16.27 -7.85 -15.02
N ALA A 468 -16.47 -9.17 -15.01
CA ALA A 468 -17.76 -9.77 -15.26
C ALA A 468 -18.82 -9.42 -14.20
N GLU A 469 -18.47 -9.50 -12.91
CA GLU A 469 -19.37 -9.11 -11.82
C GLU A 469 -19.68 -7.60 -11.85
N THR A 470 -18.71 -6.76 -12.22
CA THR A 470 -18.92 -5.32 -12.37
C THR A 470 -19.86 -5.01 -13.52
N ALA A 471 -19.66 -5.64 -14.68
CA ALA A 471 -20.53 -5.47 -15.86
C ALA A 471 -21.98 -5.88 -15.53
N LYS A 472 -22.15 -7.03 -14.88
CA LYS A 472 -23.46 -7.52 -14.44
C LYS A 472 -24.12 -6.56 -13.44
N ALA A 473 -23.37 -6.08 -12.43
CA ALA A 473 -23.87 -5.17 -11.40
C ALA A 473 -24.30 -3.80 -11.96
N LEU A 474 -23.58 -3.31 -12.98
CA LEU A 474 -23.86 -2.04 -13.63
C LEU A 474 -24.75 -2.17 -14.88
N HIS A 475 -25.32 -3.35 -15.14
CA HIS A 475 -26.20 -3.65 -16.30
C HIS A 475 -25.56 -3.28 -17.66
N LEU A 476 -24.25 -3.53 -17.81
CA LEU A 476 -23.53 -3.34 -19.06
C LEU A 476 -23.71 -4.51 -20.02
N GLN A 477 -23.57 -4.27 -21.32
CA GLN A 477 -23.73 -5.29 -22.36
C GLN A 477 -22.43 -6.04 -22.65
#